data_b37165d5a0010b8bb5ae01a98ddb00e1
#
_entry.id   b37165d5a0010b8bb5ae01a98ddb00e1
#
_cell.length_a   1.000
_cell.length_b   1.000
_cell.length_c   1.000
_cell.angle_alpha   90.00
_cell.angle_beta   90.00
_cell.angle_gamma   90.00
#
_symmetry.space_group_name_H-M   'P 1'
#
loop_
_entity.id
_entity.type
_entity.pdbx_description
1 polymer ?
#
loop_
_entity_poly.entity_id
_entity_poly.type
_entity_poly.pdbx_seq_one_letter_code
_entity_poly.pdbx_strand_id
1 'polypeptide(L)' 'MFNKILIANRGEIAVRIIRACKEMGITSVAIFSDADRHALHVKKADESYFVGDDPLKGYLNAHRIVNIASHLAVTAML' A
#
# COMPACT_ATOMS: atom_id res chain seq x y z
N MET A 1 -7.43 17.77 2.48
CA MET A 1 -7.34 16.55 3.33
C MET A 1 -7.14 15.33 2.45
N PHE A 2 -6.36 14.35 2.93
CA PHE A 2 -6.11 13.14 2.17
C PHE A 2 -7.32 12.20 2.24
N ASN A 3 -7.75 11.70 1.10
CA ASN A 3 -8.87 10.76 1.03
C ASN A 3 -8.40 9.32 0.86
N LYS A 4 -7.29 9.13 0.18
CA LYS A 4 -6.76 7.81 -0.12
C LYS A 4 -5.23 7.87 -0.08
N ILE A 5 -4.61 6.96 0.68
CA ILE A 5 -3.16 6.91 0.84
C ILE A 5 -2.64 5.56 0.37
N LEU A 6 -1.66 5.58 -0.52
CA LEU A 6 -0.94 4.39 -0.94
C LEU A 6 0.24 4.19 0.01
N ILE A 7 0.33 2.99 0.58
CA ILE A 7 1.33 2.63 1.57
C ILE A 7 2.31 1.64 0.95
N ALA A 8 3.55 2.11 0.76
CA ALA A 8 4.62 1.28 0.21
C ALA A 8 5.44 0.60 1.30
N ASN A 9 5.22 0.93 2.56
CA ASN A 9 5.87 0.26 3.69
C ASN A 9 5.34 -1.14 3.87
N ARG A 10 6.12 -1.97 4.56
CA ARG A 10 5.80 -3.37 4.83
C ARG A 10 5.73 -3.62 6.34
N GLY A 11 5.17 -4.77 6.71
CA GLY A 11 5.20 -5.25 8.06
C GLY A 11 4.50 -4.35 9.06
N GLU A 12 5.05 -4.22 10.25
CA GLU A 12 4.41 -3.50 11.34
C GLU A 12 4.25 -2.01 11.08
N ILE A 13 5.19 -1.40 10.36
CA ILE A 13 5.08 0.01 10.01
C ILE A 13 3.85 0.22 9.14
N ALA A 14 3.65 -0.65 8.15
CA ALA A 14 2.48 -0.58 7.29
C ALA A 14 1.18 -0.77 8.09
N VAL A 15 1.17 -1.72 9.02
CA VAL A 15 0.00 -1.96 9.89
C VAL A 15 -0.34 -0.72 10.71
N ARG A 16 0.66 -0.04 11.26
CA ARG A 16 0.45 1.19 12.04
C ARG A 16 -0.12 2.31 11.19
N ILE A 17 0.37 2.47 9.98
CA ILE A 17 -0.13 3.49 9.05
C ILE A 17 -1.57 3.20 8.68
N ILE A 18 -1.89 1.94 8.39
CA ILE A 18 -3.24 1.51 8.04
C ILE A 18 -4.21 1.79 9.19
N ARG A 19 -3.79 1.51 10.42
CA ARG A 19 -4.59 1.76 11.60
C ARG A 19 -4.87 3.25 11.76
N ALA A 20 -3.85 4.08 11.58
CA ALA A 20 -4.01 5.52 11.65
C ALA A 20 -4.96 6.03 10.57
N CYS A 21 -4.85 5.51 9.35
CA CYS A 21 -5.77 5.86 8.26
C CYS A 21 -7.21 5.53 8.64
N LYS A 22 -7.43 4.37 9.21
CA LYS A 22 -8.77 3.94 9.61
C LYS A 22 -9.36 4.88 10.66
N GLU A 23 -8.56 5.28 11.64
CA GLU A 23 -9.01 6.21 12.68
C GLU A 23 -9.36 7.58 12.12
N MET A 24 -8.69 7.98 11.04
CA MET A 24 -8.90 9.28 10.40
C MET A 24 -9.92 9.25 9.27
N GLY A 25 -10.51 8.09 8.98
CA GLY A 25 -11.46 7.96 7.88
C GLY A 25 -10.82 8.02 6.50
N ILE A 26 -9.55 7.65 6.39
CA ILE A 26 -8.79 7.66 5.14
C ILE A 26 -8.72 6.25 4.59
N THR A 27 -8.98 6.09 3.29
CA THR A 27 -8.85 4.80 2.61
C THR A 27 -7.38 4.43 2.48
N SER A 28 -7.00 3.26 2.97
CA SER A 28 -5.63 2.77 2.87
C SER A 28 -5.50 1.80 1.70
N VAL A 29 -4.42 1.96 0.94
CA VAL A 29 -4.10 1.10 -0.19
C VAL A 29 -2.71 0.50 0.06
N ALA A 30 -2.63 -0.81 0.16
CA ALA A 30 -1.36 -1.51 0.31
C ALA A 30 -0.93 -2.08 -1.03
N ILE A 31 0.38 -2.15 -1.23
CA ILE A 31 0.96 -2.88 -2.34
C ILE A 31 1.70 -4.08 -1.78
N PHE A 32 1.78 -5.16 -2.53
CA PHE A 32 2.44 -6.37 -2.05
C PHE A 32 3.10 -7.15 -3.17
N SER A 33 4.20 -7.81 -2.82
CA SER A 33 4.85 -8.80 -3.67
C SER A 33 4.33 -10.19 -3.31
N ASP A 34 4.74 -11.19 -4.05
CA ASP A 34 4.31 -12.56 -3.80
C ASP A 34 4.67 -13.03 -2.37
N ALA A 35 5.83 -12.62 -1.87
CA ALA A 35 6.27 -12.99 -0.52
C ALA A 35 5.32 -12.47 0.58
N ASP A 36 4.66 -11.35 0.33
CA ASP A 36 3.78 -10.71 1.30
C ASP A 36 2.29 -10.95 1.05
N ARG A 37 1.96 -11.86 0.14
CA ARG A 37 0.57 -12.12 -0.26
C ARG A 37 -0.38 -12.37 0.92
N HIS A 38 0.11 -12.99 1.99
CA HIS A 38 -0.68 -13.28 3.18
C HIS A 38 -0.29 -12.44 4.39
N ALA A 39 0.47 -11.37 4.17
CA ALA A 39 0.92 -10.51 5.26
C ALA A 39 -0.24 -9.77 5.92
N LEU A 40 -0.09 -9.47 7.19
CA LEU A 40 -1.14 -8.81 7.98
C LEU A 40 -1.52 -7.45 7.40
N HIS A 41 -0.53 -6.63 6.99
CA HIS A 41 -0.82 -5.31 6.45
C HIS A 41 -1.65 -5.37 5.17
N VAL A 42 -1.44 -6.39 4.35
CA VAL A 42 -2.22 -6.58 3.12
C VAL A 42 -3.67 -6.89 3.47
N LYS A 43 -3.89 -7.71 4.49
CA LYS A 43 -5.25 -8.06 4.94
C LYS A 43 -5.98 -6.91 5.61
N LYS A 44 -5.24 -6.04 6.28
CA LYS A 44 -5.81 -4.92 7.04
C LYS A 44 -6.13 -3.71 6.18
N ALA A 45 -5.46 -3.53 5.06
CA ALA A 45 -5.69 -2.39 4.17
C ALA A 45 -7.09 -2.48 3.54
N ASP A 46 -7.66 -1.33 3.21
CA ASP A 46 -8.95 -1.27 2.52
C ASP A 46 -8.86 -1.84 1.12
N GLU A 47 -7.74 -1.57 0.42
CA GLU A 47 -7.44 -2.08 -0.91
C GLU A 47 -6.02 -2.59 -0.93
N SER A 48 -5.74 -3.58 -1.77
CA SER A 48 -4.38 -4.10 -1.93
C SER A 48 -4.13 -4.51 -3.37
N TYR A 49 -2.90 -4.29 -3.84
CA TYR A 49 -2.54 -4.53 -5.24
C TYR A 49 -1.20 -5.23 -5.34
N PHE A 50 -1.14 -6.23 -6.19
CA PHE A 50 0.06 -7.00 -6.45
C PHE A 50 1.04 -6.22 -7.32
N VAL A 51 2.31 -6.15 -6.92
CA VAL A 51 3.33 -5.37 -7.65
C VAL A 51 4.45 -6.21 -8.25
N GLY A 52 4.40 -7.52 -8.12
CA GLY A 52 5.38 -8.42 -8.74
C GLY A 52 5.81 -9.55 -7.85
N ASP A 53 6.54 -10.50 -8.43
CA ASP A 53 6.96 -11.73 -7.74
C ASP A 53 8.15 -11.51 -6.82
N ASP A 54 9.02 -10.57 -7.15
CA ASP A 54 10.22 -10.28 -6.36
C ASP A 54 9.92 -9.13 -5.40
N PRO A 55 9.95 -9.36 -4.07
CA PRO A 55 9.62 -8.31 -3.10
C PRO A 55 10.49 -7.07 -3.27
N LEU A 56 11.78 -7.26 -3.51
CA LEU A 56 12.71 -6.16 -3.64
C LEU A 56 12.44 -5.34 -4.89
N LYS A 57 12.30 -6.01 -6.03
CA LYS A 57 12.03 -5.32 -7.29
C LYS A 57 10.67 -4.65 -7.31
N GLY A 58 9.65 -5.31 -6.77
CA GLY A 58 8.29 -4.78 -6.72
C GLY A 58 8.21 -3.47 -5.96
N TYR A 59 8.80 -3.44 -4.77
CA TYR A 59 8.76 -2.24 -3.92
C TYR A 59 9.69 -1.13 -4.39
N LEU A 60 10.75 -1.46 -5.12
CA LEU A 60 11.70 -0.49 -5.64
C LEU A 60 11.36 0.00 -7.05
N ASN A 61 10.34 -0.53 -7.68
CA ASN A 61 9.94 -0.12 -9.02
C ASN A 61 9.05 1.12 -8.93
N ALA A 62 9.69 2.29 -8.99
CA ALA A 62 9.00 3.57 -8.86
C ALA A 62 7.95 3.78 -9.95
N HIS A 63 8.21 3.38 -11.19
CA HIS A 63 7.26 3.53 -12.29
C HIS A 63 5.97 2.76 -12.01
N ARG A 64 6.10 1.52 -11.55
CA ARG A 64 4.94 0.68 -11.27
C ARG A 64 4.10 1.24 -10.13
N ILE A 65 4.77 1.71 -9.07
CA ILE A 65 4.08 2.30 -7.92
C ILE A 65 3.36 3.58 -8.33
N VAL A 66 4.01 4.43 -9.11
CA VAL A 66 3.40 5.68 -9.59
C VAL A 66 2.21 5.39 -10.50
N ASN A 67 2.31 4.39 -11.39
CA ASN A 67 1.19 4.00 -12.25
C ASN A 67 0.00 3.51 -11.44
N ILE A 68 0.24 2.69 -10.43
CA ILE A 68 -0.83 2.21 -9.54
C ILE A 68 -1.47 3.38 -8.81
N ALA A 69 -0.67 4.26 -8.24
CA ALA A 69 -1.17 5.42 -7.51
C ALA A 69 -2.01 6.32 -8.40
N SER A 70 -1.55 6.59 -9.62
CA SER A 70 -2.27 7.41 -10.58
C SER A 70 -3.60 6.78 -10.98
N HIS A 71 -3.60 5.49 -11.26
CA HIS A 71 -4.79 4.75 -11.67
C HIS A 71 -5.86 4.72 -10.57
N LEU A 72 -5.44 4.67 -9.32
CA LEU A 72 -6.35 4.58 -8.17
C LEU A 72 -6.76 5.93 -7.59
N ALA A 73 -6.33 7.02 -8.19
CA ALA A 73 -6.60 8.38 -7.71
C ALA A 73 -6.13 8.57 -6.25
N VAL A 74 -4.95 8.10 -5.96
CA VAL A 74 -4.34 8.24 -4.64
C VAL A 74 -3.98 9.69 -4.37
N THR A 75 -4.29 10.19 -3.17
CA THR A 75 -4.04 11.59 -2.81
C THR A 75 -2.72 11.79 -2.06
N ALA A 76 -2.12 10.73 -1.54
CA ALA A 76 -0.81 10.76 -0.91
C ALA A 76 -0.18 9.38 -0.91
N MET A 77 1.16 9.32 -0.79
CA MET A 77 1.92 8.06 -0.73
C MET A 77 2.83 8.07 0.50
N LEU A 78 2.90 6.93 1.14
CA LEU A 78 3.78 6.71 2.30
C LEU A 78 4.61 5.43 2.15
#